data_89858b57e286446a2e8bcb5884362430
#
_entry.id   89858b57e286446a2e8bcb5884362430
#
_cell.length_a   1.000
_cell.length_b   1.000
_cell.length_c   1.000
_cell.angle_alpha   90.00
_cell.angle_beta   90.00
_cell.angle_gamma   90.00
#
_symmetry.space_group_name_H-M   'P 1'
#
loop_
_entity.id
_entity.type
_entity.pdbx_description
1 polymer ?
#
loop_
_entity_poly.entity_id
_entity_poly.type
_entity_poly.pdbx_seq_one_letter_code
_entity_poly.pdbx_strand_id
1 'polypeptide(L)'
;IPFFESMGVNCTIVEKGEKKKSVSSKILDGQKNEFPLVELYLKYKEKAKVCSTYGLNWEKYINPETGRIHTTYKQLMDTGRLSSGNKRDDTPNLQNLPSDELTRSCFISEPGNDFIAVDYSAQESIVLANFSKDANLLGFYQKGFEDIHSYVAFLLFPEIRRVELDDLTNDELIWIKKNHKHLRNV
;
A
#
# COMPACT_ATOMS: atom_id res chain seq x y z
N ILE A 1 12.12 -5.53 -22.77
CA ILE A 1 13.20 -4.61 -22.39
C ILE A 1 13.78 -3.94 -23.61
N PRO A 2 14.32 -4.65 -24.64
CA PRO A 2 14.94 -4.01 -25.80
C PRO A 2 14.06 -2.97 -26.50
N PHE A 3 12.76 -3.23 -26.60
CA PHE A 3 11.79 -2.32 -27.20
C PHE A 3 11.68 -0.98 -26.41
N PHE A 4 11.64 -1.02 -25.09
CA PHE A 4 11.63 0.20 -24.29
C PHE A 4 12.95 0.98 -24.38
N GLU A 5 14.07 0.27 -24.38
CA GLU A 5 15.40 0.89 -24.53
C GLU A 5 15.59 1.55 -25.89
N SER A 6 15.04 0.98 -26.98
CA SER A 6 15.08 1.59 -28.33
C SER A 6 14.30 2.92 -28.39
N MET A 7 13.39 3.16 -27.46
CA MET A 7 12.64 4.41 -27.32
C MET A 7 13.27 5.40 -26.33
N GLY A 8 14.44 5.09 -25.78
CA GLY A 8 15.12 5.93 -24.79
C GLY A 8 14.69 5.69 -23.34
N VAL A 9 13.79 4.74 -23.06
CA VAL A 9 13.34 4.43 -21.70
C VAL A 9 14.45 3.72 -20.93
N ASN A 10 14.80 4.23 -19.75
CA ASN A 10 15.76 3.57 -18.88
C ASN A 10 15.14 2.35 -18.19
N CYS A 11 15.62 1.17 -18.52
CA CYS A 11 15.19 -0.10 -17.92
C CYS A 11 16.19 -0.66 -16.89
N THR A 12 17.16 0.14 -16.43
CA THR A 12 18.21 -0.32 -15.53
C THR A 12 17.91 0.03 -14.07
N ILE A 13 18.04 -0.94 -13.18
CA ILE A 13 18.00 -0.77 -11.73
C ILE A 13 19.30 -1.28 -11.12
N VAL A 14 19.72 -0.66 -10.02
CA VAL A 14 20.83 -1.15 -9.21
C VAL A 14 20.25 -1.83 -7.94
N GLU A 15 20.41 -3.14 -7.86
CA GLU A 15 20.01 -3.91 -6.69
C GLU A 15 21.23 -4.64 -6.11
N LYS A 16 21.49 -4.45 -4.84
CA LYS A 16 22.65 -5.06 -4.12
C LYS A 16 24.00 -4.81 -4.80
N GLY A 17 24.17 -3.62 -5.41
CA GLY A 17 25.40 -3.26 -6.13
C GLY A 17 25.50 -3.77 -7.56
N GLU A 18 24.54 -4.56 -8.03
CA GLU A 18 24.49 -5.09 -9.41
C GLU A 18 23.49 -4.32 -10.26
N LYS A 19 23.86 -4.03 -11.52
CA LYS A 19 22.96 -3.46 -12.51
C LYS A 19 22.11 -4.57 -13.15
N LYS A 20 20.80 -4.47 -12.98
CA LYS A 20 19.82 -5.40 -13.59
C LYS A 20 18.88 -4.64 -14.51
N LYS A 21 18.46 -5.30 -15.58
CA LYS A 21 17.44 -4.76 -16.48
C LYS A 21 16.06 -5.27 -16.10
N SER A 22 15.10 -4.35 -15.96
CA SER A 22 13.72 -4.69 -15.60
C SER A 22 12.75 -3.65 -16.13
N VAL A 23 11.53 -4.07 -16.41
CA VAL A 23 10.37 -3.20 -16.70
C VAL A 23 9.39 -3.17 -15.51
N SER A 24 9.93 -3.22 -14.31
CA SER A 24 9.12 -3.09 -13.10
C SER A 24 8.54 -1.69 -12.95
N SER A 25 7.39 -1.59 -12.25
CA SER A 25 6.76 -0.30 -11.99
C SER A 25 7.68 0.66 -11.24
N LYS A 26 8.55 0.16 -10.35
CA LYS A 26 9.54 0.97 -9.62
C LYS A 26 10.50 1.75 -10.52
N ILE A 27 10.83 1.21 -11.71
CA ILE A 27 11.75 1.84 -12.65
C ILE A 27 10.99 2.75 -13.60
N LEU A 28 9.85 2.28 -14.07
CA LEU A 28 9.10 2.94 -15.13
C LEU A 28 8.24 4.10 -14.63
N ASP A 29 7.80 4.09 -13.37
CA ASP A 29 6.87 5.09 -12.84
C ASP A 29 7.43 6.52 -12.89
N GLY A 30 8.74 6.68 -12.66
CA GLY A 30 9.41 7.98 -12.80
C GLY A 30 9.49 8.53 -14.24
N GLN A 31 9.25 7.70 -15.24
CA GLN A 31 9.38 8.02 -16.66
C GLN A 31 8.04 8.13 -17.41
N LYS A 32 6.92 7.92 -16.70
CA LYS A 32 5.57 7.89 -17.30
C LYS A 32 5.14 9.22 -17.94
N ASN A 33 5.61 10.35 -17.42
CA ASN A 33 5.28 11.68 -17.96
C ASN A 33 6.09 12.01 -19.21
N GLU A 34 7.27 11.42 -19.38
CA GLU A 34 8.15 11.63 -20.51
C GLU A 34 7.80 10.72 -21.67
N PHE A 35 7.38 9.50 -21.37
CA PHE A 35 7.07 8.46 -22.38
C PHE A 35 5.61 7.99 -22.25
N PRO A 36 4.69 8.45 -23.11
CA PRO A 36 3.27 8.05 -23.07
C PRO A 36 3.05 6.53 -23.14
N LEU A 37 3.91 5.81 -23.84
CA LEU A 37 3.85 4.35 -23.90
C LEU A 37 4.16 3.70 -22.56
N VAL A 38 5.04 4.29 -21.75
CA VAL A 38 5.34 3.81 -20.39
C VAL A 38 4.11 3.92 -19.51
N GLU A 39 3.39 5.04 -19.58
CA GLU A 39 2.13 5.23 -18.87
C GLU A 39 1.08 4.17 -19.26
N LEU A 40 0.90 3.96 -20.55
CA LEU A 40 -0.03 2.95 -21.07
C LEU A 40 0.36 1.53 -20.63
N TYR A 41 1.63 1.20 -20.66
CA TYR A 41 2.15 -0.09 -20.22
C TYR A 41 1.96 -0.31 -18.72
N LEU A 42 2.14 0.71 -17.89
CA LEU A 42 1.89 0.63 -16.44
C LEU A 42 0.41 0.40 -16.16
N LYS A 43 -0.48 1.13 -16.84
CA LYS A 43 -1.93 0.90 -16.77
C LYS A 43 -2.32 -0.51 -17.19
N TYR A 44 -1.73 -1.01 -18.29
CA TYR A 44 -1.93 -2.39 -18.72
C TYR A 44 -1.48 -3.40 -17.66
N LYS A 45 -0.27 -3.23 -17.10
CA LYS A 45 0.25 -4.13 -16.05
C LYS A 45 -0.64 -4.17 -14.81
N GLU A 46 -1.16 -3.01 -14.39
CA GLU A 46 -2.09 -2.92 -13.28
C GLU A 46 -3.35 -3.76 -13.55
N LYS A 47 -3.99 -3.55 -14.70
CA LYS A 47 -5.20 -4.30 -15.09
C LYS A 47 -4.90 -5.78 -15.31
N ALA A 48 -3.82 -6.11 -15.97
CA ALA A 48 -3.39 -7.50 -16.18
C ALA A 48 -3.15 -8.23 -14.85
N LYS A 49 -2.56 -7.54 -13.85
CA LYS A 49 -2.39 -8.10 -12.51
C LYS A 49 -3.72 -8.38 -11.84
N VAL A 50 -4.68 -7.45 -11.93
CA VAL A 50 -6.03 -7.67 -11.37
C VAL A 50 -6.68 -8.87 -12.03
N CYS A 51 -6.70 -8.93 -13.36
CA CYS A 51 -7.30 -10.06 -14.10
C CYS A 51 -6.62 -11.41 -13.82
N SER A 52 -5.28 -11.42 -13.72
CA SER A 52 -4.52 -12.66 -13.50
C SER A 52 -4.55 -13.15 -12.04
N THR A 53 -4.75 -12.25 -11.09
CA THR A 53 -4.70 -12.59 -9.65
C THR A 53 -6.10 -12.78 -9.07
N TYR A 54 -7.07 -12.03 -9.56
CA TYR A 54 -8.46 -11.99 -9.08
C TYR A 54 -9.45 -12.36 -10.20
N GLY A 55 -10.69 -12.03 -10.06
CA GLY A 55 -11.71 -12.25 -11.07
C GLY A 55 -11.93 -13.75 -11.37
N LEU A 56 -11.95 -14.13 -12.65
CA LEU A 56 -12.22 -15.50 -13.10
C LEU A 56 -11.30 -16.56 -12.48
N ASN A 57 -10.07 -16.20 -12.12
CA ASN A 57 -9.15 -17.12 -11.44
C ASN A 57 -9.63 -17.52 -10.03
N TRP A 58 -10.59 -16.81 -9.47
CA TRP A 58 -11.13 -17.11 -8.15
C TRP A 58 -12.32 -18.08 -8.21
N GLU A 59 -12.93 -18.30 -9.36
CA GLU A 59 -14.01 -19.25 -9.53
C GLU A 59 -13.63 -20.66 -9.08
N LYS A 60 -12.39 -21.07 -9.29
CA LYS A 60 -11.87 -22.37 -8.84
C LYS A 60 -11.83 -22.53 -7.32
N TYR A 61 -11.89 -21.43 -6.56
CA TYR A 61 -11.89 -21.45 -5.09
C TYR A 61 -13.29 -21.41 -4.49
N ILE A 62 -14.33 -21.33 -5.31
CA ILE A 62 -15.70 -21.31 -4.82
C ILE A 62 -16.03 -22.71 -4.30
N ASN A 63 -16.35 -22.79 -3.01
CA ASN A 63 -16.84 -24.02 -2.42
C ASN A 63 -18.25 -24.31 -2.95
N PRO A 64 -18.51 -25.47 -3.57
CA PRO A 64 -19.81 -25.79 -4.18
C PRO A 64 -20.94 -25.92 -3.16
N GLU A 65 -20.64 -26.22 -1.90
CA GLU A 65 -21.65 -26.37 -0.85
C GLU A 65 -22.10 -25.04 -0.28
N THR A 66 -21.13 -24.08 -0.10
CA THR A 66 -21.42 -22.78 0.52
C THR A 66 -21.60 -21.65 -0.48
N GLY A 67 -21.17 -21.83 -1.75
CA GLY A 67 -21.10 -20.78 -2.76
C GLY A 67 -20.10 -19.68 -2.43
N ARG A 68 -19.22 -19.90 -1.46
CA ARG A 68 -18.26 -18.90 -0.93
C ARG A 68 -16.82 -19.33 -1.15
N ILE A 69 -15.92 -18.35 -1.14
CA ILE A 69 -14.48 -18.57 -1.17
C ILE A 69 -13.96 -18.60 0.26
N HIS A 70 -13.27 -19.68 0.59
CA HIS A 70 -12.63 -19.88 1.89
C HIS A 70 -11.12 -19.82 1.75
N THR A 71 -10.43 -19.33 2.77
CA THR A 71 -8.98 -19.33 2.86
C THR A 71 -8.50 -20.01 4.13
N THR A 72 -7.25 -20.41 4.13
CA THR A 72 -6.56 -20.90 5.33
C THR A 72 -5.74 -19.79 5.95
N TYR A 73 -5.85 -19.57 7.26
CA TYR A 73 -5.04 -18.64 8.00
C TYR A 73 -3.97 -19.37 8.81
N LYS A 74 -2.71 -18.99 8.62
CA LYS A 74 -1.60 -19.42 9.43
C LYS A 74 -1.35 -18.38 10.51
N GLN A 75 -1.44 -18.79 11.78
CA GLN A 75 -1.28 -17.91 12.94
C GLN A 75 0.18 -17.84 13.43
N LEU A 76 0.96 -18.92 13.24
CA LEU A 76 2.34 -19.01 13.69
C LEU A 76 3.28 -18.46 12.61
N MET A 77 3.49 -17.15 12.64
CA MET A 77 4.47 -16.45 11.80
C MET A 77 5.52 -15.78 12.67
N ASP A 78 6.75 -15.70 12.20
CA ASP A 78 7.89 -15.11 12.92
C ASP A 78 7.64 -13.65 13.33
N THR A 79 6.79 -12.95 12.58
CA THR A 79 6.40 -11.55 12.85
C THR A 79 5.21 -11.41 13.80
N GLY A 80 4.59 -12.51 14.23
CA GLY A 80 3.33 -12.48 15.00
C GLY A 80 2.09 -12.08 14.20
N ARG A 81 2.22 -11.80 12.89
CA ARG A 81 1.09 -11.50 12.00
C ARG A 81 0.42 -12.78 11.50
N LEU A 82 -0.83 -12.67 11.06
CA LEU A 82 -1.49 -13.74 10.31
C LEU A 82 -0.97 -13.78 8.87
N SER A 83 -0.95 -14.95 8.27
CA SER A 83 -0.77 -15.13 6.83
C SER A 83 -1.98 -15.83 6.25
N SER A 84 -2.49 -15.34 5.12
CA SER A 84 -3.64 -15.91 4.42
C SER A 84 -3.21 -16.59 3.14
N GLY A 85 -3.87 -17.70 2.84
CA GLY A 85 -3.62 -18.54 1.67
C GLY A 85 -2.50 -19.55 1.86
N ASN A 86 -2.70 -20.72 1.26
CA ASN A 86 -1.74 -21.81 1.33
C ASN A 86 -1.64 -22.51 -0.04
N LYS A 87 -0.43 -22.57 -0.59
CA LYS A 87 -0.18 -23.26 -1.87
C LYS A 87 -0.44 -24.77 -1.81
N ARG A 88 -0.30 -25.39 -0.62
CA ARG A 88 -0.55 -26.84 -0.47
C ARG A 88 -2.04 -27.16 -0.56
N ASP A 89 -2.87 -26.30 0.02
CA ASP A 89 -4.33 -26.47 0.07
C ASP A 89 -5.03 -25.72 -1.08
N ASP A 90 -4.24 -25.14 -1.99
CA ASP A 90 -4.70 -24.27 -3.11
C ASP A 90 -5.75 -23.25 -2.66
N THR A 91 -5.48 -22.55 -1.54
CA THR A 91 -6.37 -21.50 -1.02
C THR A 91 -5.85 -20.09 -1.33
N PRO A 92 -6.74 -19.14 -1.67
CA PRO A 92 -6.34 -17.78 -2.08
C PRO A 92 -5.86 -16.95 -0.90
N ASN A 93 -4.97 -15.98 -1.18
CA ASN A 93 -4.57 -14.99 -0.19
C ASN A 93 -5.58 -13.83 -0.17
N LEU A 94 -6.37 -13.73 0.91
CA LEU A 94 -7.36 -12.68 1.10
C LEU A 94 -6.81 -11.40 1.77
N GLN A 95 -5.54 -11.39 2.21
CA GLN A 95 -4.94 -10.22 2.85
C GLN A 95 -4.38 -9.18 1.85
N ASN A 96 -4.17 -9.59 0.59
CA ASN A 96 -3.58 -8.74 -0.45
C ASN A 96 -4.58 -8.22 -1.48
N LEU A 97 -5.83 -8.04 -1.07
CA LEU A 97 -6.88 -7.53 -1.93
C LEU A 97 -6.64 -6.07 -2.31
N PRO A 98 -6.92 -5.70 -3.57
CA PRO A 98 -6.97 -4.30 -3.95
C PRO A 98 -7.94 -3.50 -3.06
N SER A 99 -7.62 -2.23 -2.86
CA SER A 99 -8.44 -1.33 -2.03
C SER A 99 -9.51 -0.60 -2.82
N ASP A 100 -9.63 -0.87 -4.14
CA ASP A 100 -10.63 -0.24 -4.99
C ASP A 100 -12.05 -0.69 -4.63
N GLU A 101 -13.01 0.18 -4.88
CA GLU A 101 -14.42 -0.02 -4.53
C GLU A 101 -15.02 -1.26 -5.22
N LEU A 102 -14.66 -1.49 -6.49
CA LEU A 102 -15.17 -2.63 -7.25
C LEU A 102 -14.76 -3.97 -6.60
N THR A 103 -13.48 -4.10 -6.24
CA THR A 103 -12.99 -5.31 -5.56
C THR A 103 -13.63 -5.46 -4.18
N ARG A 104 -13.74 -4.36 -3.41
CA ARG A 104 -14.30 -4.40 -2.05
C ARG A 104 -15.79 -4.70 -2.04
N SER A 105 -16.57 -4.22 -3.00
CA SER A 105 -18.00 -4.49 -3.11
C SER A 105 -18.35 -5.96 -3.38
N CYS A 106 -17.38 -6.77 -3.85
CA CYS A 106 -17.57 -8.21 -4.02
C CYS A 106 -17.61 -8.99 -2.70
N PHE A 107 -17.15 -8.35 -1.59
CA PHE A 107 -17.19 -8.96 -0.26
C PHE A 107 -18.47 -8.57 0.45
N ILE A 108 -19.35 -9.54 0.57
CA ILE A 108 -20.67 -9.36 1.18
C ILE A 108 -20.82 -10.25 2.41
N SER A 109 -21.57 -9.77 3.41
CA SER A 109 -21.99 -10.57 4.54
C SER A 109 -23.04 -11.60 4.14
N GLU A 110 -23.29 -12.58 5.00
CA GLU A 110 -24.46 -13.44 4.84
C GLU A 110 -25.75 -12.66 5.08
N PRO A 111 -26.88 -13.08 4.48
CA PRO A 111 -28.17 -12.46 4.77
C PRO A 111 -28.46 -12.39 6.27
N GLY A 112 -28.82 -11.20 6.74
CA GLY A 112 -29.08 -10.93 8.17
C GLY A 112 -27.85 -10.61 9.00
N ASN A 113 -26.65 -10.54 8.41
CA ASN A 113 -25.41 -10.16 9.06
C ASN A 113 -24.81 -8.91 8.40
N ASP A 114 -24.03 -8.15 9.17
CA ASP A 114 -23.30 -6.99 8.70
C ASP A 114 -21.78 -7.24 8.70
N PHE A 115 -21.07 -6.55 7.82
CA PHE A 115 -19.61 -6.51 7.82
C PHE A 115 -19.14 -5.39 8.77
N ILE A 116 -18.37 -5.74 9.78
CA ILE A 116 -17.74 -4.76 10.68
C ILE A 116 -16.24 -4.75 10.37
N ALA A 117 -15.73 -3.61 9.88
CA ALA A 117 -14.30 -3.38 9.67
C ALA A 117 -13.75 -2.50 10.78
N VAL A 118 -12.73 -2.99 11.47
CA VAL A 118 -12.02 -2.25 12.54
C VAL A 118 -10.55 -2.22 12.21
N ASP A 119 -9.97 -1.03 12.23
CA ASP A 119 -8.53 -0.81 11.99
C ASP A 119 -7.97 0.17 13.03
N TYR A 120 -6.79 -0.14 13.56
CA TYR A 120 -6.10 0.75 14.49
C TYR A 120 -5.33 1.82 13.72
N SER A 121 -5.62 3.09 13.97
CA SER A 121 -4.83 4.19 13.43
C SER A 121 -3.42 4.18 13.98
N ALA A 122 -2.43 4.18 13.09
CA ALA A 122 -1.00 4.33 13.43
C ALA A 122 -0.48 3.39 14.54
N GLN A 123 -1.03 2.17 14.65
CA GLN A 123 -0.71 1.23 15.73
C GLN A 123 0.79 1.04 15.92
N GLU A 124 1.54 0.80 14.85
CA GLU A 124 2.98 0.53 14.90
C GLU A 124 3.76 1.70 15.51
N SER A 125 3.46 2.93 15.10
CA SER A 125 4.14 4.12 15.60
C SER A 125 3.73 4.49 17.03
N ILE A 126 2.49 4.23 17.43
CA ILE A 126 2.03 4.41 18.83
C ILE A 126 2.76 3.42 19.75
N VAL A 127 2.86 2.16 19.33
CA VAL A 127 3.61 1.14 20.08
C VAL A 127 5.09 1.54 20.17
N LEU A 128 5.70 1.98 19.07
CA LEU A 128 7.08 2.47 19.06
C LEU A 128 7.28 3.65 20.02
N ALA A 129 6.41 4.65 20.01
CA ALA A 129 6.46 5.79 20.91
C ALA A 129 6.41 5.37 22.38
N ASN A 130 5.53 4.41 22.70
CA ASN A 130 5.39 3.91 24.05
C ASN A 130 6.58 3.07 24.53
N PHE A 131 7.19 2.28 23.68
CA PHE A 131 8.37 1.47 24.03
C PHE A 131 9.65 2.32 24.08
N SER A 132 9.88 3.18 23.08
CA SER A 132 11.10 4.01 23.02
C SER A 132 11.10 5.13 24.04
N LYS A 133 9.93 5.57 24.49
CA LYS A 133 9.74 6.79 25.31
C LYS A 133 10.29 8.05 24.65
N ASP A 134 10.39 8.05 23.30
CA ASP A 134 10.86 9.21 22.54
C ASP A 134 9.93 10.41 22.77
N ALA A 135 10.50 11.52 23.23
CA ALA A 135 9.74 12.70 23.60
C ALA A 135 9.01 13.34 22.41
N ASN A 136 9.59 13.27 21.20
CA ASN A 136 8.99 13.85 20.00
C ASN A 136 7.79 13.03 19.54
N LEU A 137 7.92 11.68 19.52
CA LEU A 137 6.82 10.79 19.17
C LEU A 137 5.69 10.87 20.20
N LEU A 138 6.02 10.87 21.48
CA LEU A 138 5.02 11.04 22.54
C LEU A 138 4.33 12.40 22.43
N GLY A 139 5.10 13.48 22.23
CA GLY A 139 4.58 14.83 22.07
C GLY A 139 3.65 14.96 20.85
N PHE A 140 3.97 14.27 19.73
CA PHE A 140 3.10 14.21 18.57
C PHE A 140 1.71 13.66 18.93
N TYR A 141 1.64 12.51 19.60
CA TYR A 141 0.37 11.91 19.98
C TYR A 141 -0.36 12.67 21.09
N GLN A 142 0.37 13.26 22.06
CA GLN A 142 -0.21 14.09 23.11
C GLN A 142 -0.88 15.36 22.58
N LYS A 143 -0.36 15.93 21.47
CA LYS A 143 -0.99 17.05 20.75
C LYS A 143 -2.23 16.63 19.94
N GLY A 144 -2.59 15.35 19.93
CA GLY A 144 -3.72 14.83 19.17
C GLY A 144 -3.49 14.77 17.65
N PHE A 145 -2.24 14.74 17.20
CA PHE A 145 -1.92 14.59 15.79
C PHE A 145 -2.14 13.13 15.33
N GLU A 146 -2.64 12.96 14.11
CA GLU A 146 -3.05 11.66 13.60
C GLU A 146 -2.13 11.12 12.49
N ASP A 147 -1.53 11.99 11.67
CA ASP A 147 -0.75 11.60 10.50
C ASP A 147 0.76 11.81 10.71
N ILE A 148 1.41 10.81 11.28
CA ILE A 148 2.85 10.81 11.55
C ILE A 148 3.68 11.01 10.28
N HIS A 149 3.24 10.46 9.12
CA HIS A 149 3.98 10.62 7.87
C HIS A 149 3.98 12.06 7.36
N SER A 150 2.84 12.76 7.45
CA SER A 150 2.78 14.19 7.12
C SER A 150 3.56 15.04 8.12
N TYR A 151 3.57 14.67 9.40
CA TYR A 151 4.38 15.33 10.43
C TYR A 151 5.88 15.19 10.15
N VAL A 152 6.34 13.98 9.83
CA VAL A 152 7.75 13.75 9.46
C VAL A 152 8.12 14.53 8.19
N ALA A 153 7.26 14.54 7.18
CA ALA A 153 7.45 15.34 5.97
C ALA A 153 7.54 16.85 6.31
N PHE A 154 6.68 17.34 7.19
CA PHE A 154 6.74 18.73 7.68
C PHE A 154 8.09 19.05 8.35
N LEU A 155 8.63 18.13 9.14
CA LEU A 155 9.92 18.33 9.81
C LEU A 155 11.10 18.29 8.83
N LEU A 156 11.09 17.37 7.86
CA LEU A 156 12.20 17.15 6.94
C LEU A 156 12.25 18.13 5.78
N PHE A 157 11.11 18.67 5.34
CA PHE A 157 11.01 19.51 4.15
C PHE A 157 10.51 20.91 4.49
N PRO A 158 11.41 21.86 4.85
CA PRO A 158 11.00 23.24 5.19
C PRO A 158 10.19 23.93 4.10
N GLU A 159 10.42 23.59 2.83
CA GLU A 159 9.77 24.20 1.68
C GLU A 159 8.26 23.92 1.57
N ILE A 160 7.75 22.90 2.27
CA ILE A 160 6.30 22.60 2.30
C ILE A 160 5.60 23.21 3.52
N ARG A 161 6.33 23.85 4.41
CA ARG A 161 5.75 24.44 5.63
C ARG A 161 4.99 25.71 5.28
N ARG A 162 3.78 25.81 5.74
CA ARG A 162 2.93 27.00 5.64
C ARG A 162 2.79 27.72 6.97
N VAL A 163 3.18 27.06 8.04
CA VAL A 163 3.13 27.55 9.42
C VAL A 163 4.40 27.16 10.17
N GLU A 164 4.67 27.80 11.28
CA GLU A 164 5.71 27.38 12.22
C GLU A 164 5.29 26.13 12.99
N LEU A 165 6.26 25.43 13.60
CA LEU A 165 5.99 24.16 14.30
C LEU A 165 5.02 24.31 15.47
N ASP A 166 5.04 25.45 16.15
CA ASP A 166 4.16 25.72 17.29
C ASP A 166 2.70 25.95 16.85
N ASP A 167 2.49 26.40 15.62
CA ASP A 167 1.17 26.65 15.02
C ASP A 167 0.66 25.46 14.20
N LEU A 168 1.37 24.33 14.19
CA LEU A 168 1.01 23.15 13.42
C LEU A 168 -0.30 22.53 13.94
N THR A 169 -1.21 22.27 13.01
CA THR A 169 -2.52 21.65 13.26
C THR A 169 -2.72 20.40 12.43
N ASN A 170 -3.76 19.61 12.74
CA ASN A 170 -4.17 18.47 11.91
C ASN A 170 -4.59 18.91 10.50
N ASP A 171 -5.18 20.09 10.33
CA ASP A 171 -5.57 20.60 9.01
C ASP A 171 -4.35 20.83 8.12
N GLU A 172 -3.24 21.34 8.68
CA GLU A 172 -1.97 21.49 7.96
C GLU A 172 -1.40 20.10 7.58
N LEU A 173 -1.45 19.14 8.45
CA LEU A 173 -1.03 17.76 8.15
C LEU A 173 -1.89 17.12 7.07
N ILE A 174 -3.21 17.35 7.08
CA ILE A 174 -4.12 16.90 6.02
C ILE A 174 -3.81 17.60 4.70
N TRP A 175 -3.48 18.89 4.72
CA TRP A 175 -3.07 19.62 3.53
C TRP A 175 -1.78 19.03 2.93
N ILE A 176 -0.76 18.73 3.74
CA ILE A 176 0.48 18.05 3.32
C ILE A 176 0.15 16.69 2.72
N LYS A 177 -0.73 15.91 3.35
CA LYS A 177 -1.19 14.62 2.85
C LYS A 177 -1.78 14.69 1.44
N LYS A 178 -2.55 15.74 1.16
CA LYS A 178 -3.20 15.94 -0.14
C LYS A 178 -2.24 16.45 -1.22
N ASN A 179 -1.37 17.39 -0.88
CA ASN A 179 -0.57 18.13 -1.86
C ASN A 179 0.86 17.62 -2.03
N HIS A 180 1.41 16.94 -1.00
CA HIS A 180 2.80 16.48 -0.96
C HIS A 180 2.91 14.99 -0.63
N LYS A 181 2.00 14.18 -1.16
CA LYS A 181 1.95 12.73 -0.92
C LYS A 181 3.28 12.03 -1.22
N HIS A 182 4.04 12.50 -2.20
CA HIS A 182 5.32 11.93 -2.61
C HIS A 182 6.43 12.10 -1.57
N LEU A 183 6.35 13.12 -0.71
CA LEU A 183 7.32 13.39 0.37
C LEU A 183 7.01 12.63 1.67
N ARG A 184 5.89 11.94 1.76
CA ARG A 184 5.46 11.19 2.96
C ARG A 184 6.01 9.77 3.03
N ASN A 185 6.71 9.31 2.01
CA ASN A 185 7.27 7.95 1.92
C ASN A 185 8.79 7.95 2.15
N VAL A 186 9.25 8.79 3.03
CA VAL A 186 10.67 8.91 3.42
C VAL A 186 11.01 7.86 4.47
#